data_a0770ee3fe6a4d87128cbbbdc03122f6
#
_entry.id   a0770ee3fe6a4d87128cbbbdc03122f6
#
_cell.length_a   1.000
_cell.length_b   1.000
_cell.length_c   1.000
_cell.angle_alpha   90.00
_cell.angle_beta   90.00
_cell.angle_gamma   90.00
#
_symmetry.space_group_name_H-M   'P 1'
#
loop_
_entity.id
_entity.type
_entity.pdbx_description
1 polymer ?
#
loop_
_entity_poly.entity_id
_entity_poly.type
_entity_poly.pdbx_seq_one_letter_code
_entity_poly.pdbx_strand_id
1 'polypeptide(L)'
;MTRSIVCVVLTAIRYEREGRGRRTIKAQKLWYAILEAQTETGNPFMLYKDACNKKSNQKNLGTIRSSNLCTEIIEYSAPDEVAVCNLASLALPTFVDAARGEYDFGKLHEVVRVLVRNLNKIIDINYYPVPEAKKSNMRHRPIALGVNGLADAFLALRLPFDSAEARQLNIQIFETIYHGALTASSELAKELGTYETYEGSPVSQGILQYDMWDRTPTDLWDWDALKAKIAQTGVRNSLLVAPMPTASTSQILGFNECFEPYTSNIYSRRVLAGEFQVVNPWLLKDLVDLGLWSDNMKNRIIAEGGSVQNIPNVPADIKALYKTVWEIPQRSILQMAADRGAYIDQSQSLNIHLKEPTMGKITSMHFAGWKMGLKTGMYYLRTMAASAPIQFTVDQEQLKVEDTNVARANPSFKKRTGTPSGSAAYSAVPRTASSPEPSEAAPAATAEPTPAAETGANGEAPKAEAPAEGESEGDIFSQKVLQCSIENKEACLMCQG
;
A
#
# COMPACT_ATOMS: atom_id res chain seq x y z
N MET A 1 10.36 25.89 12.58
CA MET A 1 9.18 25.80 11.70
C MET A 1 9.08 26.87 10.63
N THR A 2 9.69 28.01 10.79
CA THR A 2 9.46 29.21 9.97
C THR A 2 10.30 29.35 8.69
N ARG A 3 11.43 28.67 8.53
CA ARG A 3 12.32 28.91 7.40
C ARG A 3 11.95 28.21 6.08
N SER A 4 11.40 26.99 6.06
CA SER A 4 11.09 26.27 4.80
C SER A 4 9.81 26.77 4.12
N ILE A 5 8.72 26.95 4.87
CA ILE A 5 7.47 27.53 4.32
C ILE A 5 7.74 28.94 3.82
N VAL A 6 8.49 29.73 4.58
CA VAL A 6 8.92 31.09 4.21
C VAL A 6 9.73 31.06 2.91
N CYS A 7 10.60 30.09 2.67
CA CYS A 7 11.44 30.04 1.47
C CYS A 7 10.63 29.75 0.20
N VAL A 8 9.66 28.81 0.23
CA VAL A 8 8.81 28.48 -0.94
C VAL A 8 7.84 29.63 -1.23
N VAL A 9 7.20 30.18 -0.21
CA VAL A 9 6.31 31.35 -0.34
C VAL A 9 7.08 32.55 -0.85
N LEU A 10 8.27 32.84 -0.31
CA LEU A 10 9.12 33.95 -0.76
C LEU A 10 9.59 33.75 -2.20
N THR A 11 9.89 32.51 -2.64
CA THR A 11 10.28 32.23 -4.02
C THR A 11 9.11 32.42 -4.98
N ALA A 12 7.91 31.95 -4.64
CA ALA A 12 6.71 32.17 -5.43
C ALA A 12 6.36 33.67 -5.53
N ILE A 13 6.36 34.38 -4.42
CA ILE A 13 6.15 35.82 -4.37
C ILE A 13 7.20 36.57 -5.20
N ARG A 14 8.47 36.12 -5.14
CA ARG A 14 9.55 36.71 -5.93
C ARG A 14 9.30 36.54 -7.42
N TYR A 15 8.97 35.35 -7.89
CA TYR A 15 8.66 35.07 -9.31
C TYR A 15 7.43 35.85 -9.79
N GLU A 16 6.43 36.01 -8.93
CA GLU A 16 5.25 36.80 -9.22
C GLU A 16 5.59 38.29 -9.38
N ARG A 17 6.39 38.86 -8.44
CA ARG A 17 6.86 40.24 -8.50
C ARG A 17 7.80 40.53 -9.67
N GLU A 18 8.65 39.58 -10.02
CA GLU A 18 9.61 39.67 -11.14
C GLU A 18 8.99 39.37 -12.51
N GLY A 19 7.70 38.99 -12.56
CA GLY A 19 7.01 38.61 -13.80
C GLY A 19 7.60 37.37 -14.49
N ARG A 20 8.27 36.50 -13.73
CA ARG A 20 8.97 35.30 -14.25
C ARG A 20 8.07 34.10 -14.43
N GLY A 21 6.81 34.19 -14.02
CA GLY A 21 5.83 33.14 -14.25
C GLY A 21 5.43 33.06 -15.73
N ARG A 22 5.45 31.89 -16.33
CA ARG A 22 4.96 31.68 -17.69
C ARG A 22 3.44 31.87 -17.78
N ARG A 23 2.73 31.53 -16.71
CA ARG A 23 1.28 31.59 -16.62
C ARG A 23 0.86 31.80 -15.16
N THR A 24 -0.13 32.65 -14.95
CA THR A 24 -0.74 32.88 -13.63
C THR A 24 -2.12 32.26 -13.58
N ILE A 25 -2.38 31.46 -12.54
CA ILE A 25 -3.68 30.83 -12.28
C ILE A 25 -4.06 31.04 -10.83
N LYS A 26 -5.35 31.23 -10.53
CA LYS A 26 -5.84 31.27 -9.16
C LYS A 26 -5.62 29.90 -8.49
N ALA A 27 -4.96 29.85 -7.33
CA ALA A 27 -4.68 28.60 -6.60
C ALA A 27 -5.95 27.78 -6.33
N GLN A 28 -7.06 28.45 -6.00
CA GLN A 28 -8.35 27.81 -5.79
C GLN A 28 -8.88 27.10 -7.06
N LYS A 29 -8.69 27.72 -8.25
CA LYS A 29 -9.08 27.10 -9.53
C LYS A 29 -8.27 25.83 -9.78
N LEU A 30 -6.95 25.87 -9.54
CA LEU A 30 -6.10 24.70 -9.66
C LEU A 30 -6.51 23.61 -8.66
N TRP A 31 -6.79 24.01 -7.41
CA TRP A 31 -7.23 23.08 -6.37
C TRP A 31 -8.50 22.33 -6.76
N TYR A 32 -9.52 23.04 -7.23
CA TYR A 32 -10.77 22.41 -7.66
C TYR A 32 -10.59 21.48 -8.87
N ALA A 33 -9.77 21.86 -9.85
CA ALA A 33 -9.47 20.98 -10.98
C ALA A 33 -8.75 19.68 -10.54
N ILE A 34 -7.86 19.76 -9.53
CA ILE A 34 -7.24 18.56 -8.94
C ILE A 34 -8.30 17.67 -8.28
N LEU A 35 -9.19 18.24 -7.45
CA LEU A 35 -10.21 17.47 -6.75
C LEU A 35 -11.24 16.84 -7.72
N GLU A 36 -11.59 17.53 -8.78
CA GLU A 36 -12.47 17.04 -9.85
C GLU A 36 -11.83 15.82 -10.53
N ALA A 37 -10.58 15.95 -10.99
CA ALA A 37 -9.83 14.86 -11.58
C ALA A 37 -9.70 13.65 -10.62
N GLN A 38 -9.44 13.89 -9.33
CA GLN A 38 -9.38 12.82 -8.33
C GLN A 38 -10.72 12.11 -8.15
N THR A 39 -11.83 12.82 -8.20
CA THR A 39 -13.17 12.23 -8.11
C THR A 39 -13.49 11.36 -9.33
N GLU A 40 -13.11 11.80 -10.51
CA GLU A 40 -13.40 11.12 -11.79
C GLU A 40 -12.47 9.92 -12.04
N THR A 41 -11.17 10.07 -11.74
CA THR A 41 -10.15 9.11 -12.19
C THR A 41 -9.36 8.48 -11.03
N GLY A 42 -9.52 8.96 -9.80
CA GLY A 42 -8.66 8.60 -8.67
C GLY A 42 -7.30 9.31 -8.66
N ASN A 43 -6.98 10.06 -9.70
CA ASN A 43 -5.71 10.78 -9.91
C ASN A 43 -5.95 12.31 -9.95
N PRO A 44 -4.91 13.16 -9.77
CA PRO A 44 -3.50 12.85 -9.48
C PRO A 44 -3.28 12.42 -8.03
N PHE A 45 -2.21 11.66 -7.80
CA PHE A 45 -1.71 11.30 -6.46
C PHE A 45 -1.20 12.54 -5.73
N MET A 46 -1.26 12.53 -4.40
CA MET A 46 -0.89 13.69 -3.59
C MET A 46 0.25 13.34 -2.63
N LEU A 47 1.41 13.95 -2.87
CA LEU A 47 2.56 13.86 -1.99
C LEU A 47 2.92 15.25 -1.42
N TYR A 48 3.27 15.27 -0.16
CA TYR A 48 3.64 16.50 0.53
C TYR A 48 5.17 16.68 0.48
N LYS A 49 5.64 17.34 -0.57
CA LYS A 49 7.06 17.51 -0.88
C LYS A 49 7.90 17.95 0.31
N ASP A 50 7.42 18.90 1.11
CA ASP A 50 8.17 19.43 2.25
C ASP A 50 8.29 18.38 3.37
N ALA A 51 7.23 17.61 3.62
CA ALA A 51 7.28 16.50 4.58
C ALA A 51 8.25 15.39 4.11
N CYS A 52 8.23 15.04 2.81
CA CYS A 52 9.15 14.08 2.21
C CYS A 52 10.61 14.50 2.43
N ASN A 53 10.94 15.75 2.10
CA ASN A 53 12.32 16.25 2.18
C ASN A 53 12.76 16.49 3.63
N LYS A 54 11.89 17.02 4.51
CA LYS A 54 12.21 17.27 5.91
C LYS A 54 12.56 15.96 6.65
N LYS A 55 11.86 14.86 6.32
CA LYS A 55 11.93 13.60 7.04
C LYS A 55 12.65 12.48 6.25
N SER A 56 13.49 12.83 5.30
CA SER A 56 14.30 11.86 4.55
C SER A 56 15.68 11.68 5.17
N ASN A 57 16.14 10.44 5.23
CA ASN A 57 17.53 10.13 5.56
C ASN A 57 18.50 10.51 4.44
N GLN A 58 18.01 10.78 3.22
CA GLN A 58 18.80 11.23 2.07
C GLN A 58 18.81 12.77 1.88
N LYS A 59 18.33 13.55 2.87
CA LYS A 59 18.26 15.02 2.75
C LYS A 59 19.62 15.71 2.61
N ASN A 60 20.71 15.04 2.97
CA ASN A 60 22.09 15.51 2.77
C ASN A 60 22.50 15.54 1.27
N LEU A 61 21.83 14.74 0.42
CA LEU A 61 22.15 14.66 -1.01
C LEU A 61 21.55 15.80 -1.82
N GLY A 62 20.40 16.30 -1.40
CA GLY A 62 19.70 17.39 -2.08
C GLY A 62 18.18 17.27 -1.97
N THR A 63 17.46 17.95 -2.87
CA THR A 63 15.99 17.96 -2.85
C THR A 63 15.44 16.76 -3.64
N ILE A 64 14.65 15.93 -2.97
CA ILE A 64 13.85 14.87 -3.59
C ILE A 64 12.68 15.54 -4.33
N ARG A 65 12.53 15.28 -5.62
CA ARG A 65 11.61 16.00 -6.52
C ARG A 65 10.45 15.15 -7.02
N SER A 66 10.59 13.83 -7.01
CA SER A 66 9.56 12.89 -7.47
C SER A 66 9.52 11.64 -6.61
N SER A 67 8.56 10.79 -6.88
CA SER A 67 8.33 9.48 -6.28
C SER A 67 8.09 8.47 -7.40
N ASN A 68 7.97 7.18 -7.07
CA ASN A 68 7.50 6.17 -8.00
C ASN A 68 5.98 6.30 -8.27
N LEU A 69 5.45 5.44 -9.14
CA LEU A 69 4.02 5.41 -9.47
C LEU A 69 3.14 5.21 -8.22
N CYS A 70 3.51 4.27 -7.36
CA CYS A 70 2.68 3.90 -6.19
C CYS A 70 2.93 4.76 -4.94
N THR A 71 3.78 5.78 -5.03
CA THR A 71 3.99 6.83 -4.01
C THR A 71 4.67 6.42 -2.70
N GLU A 72 5.13 5.17 -2.57
CA GLU A 72 5.86 4.69 -1.39
C GLU A 72 7.36 5.01 -1.44
N ILE A 73 7.96 5.15 -2.62
CA ILE A 73 9.39 5.39 -2.80
C ILE A 73 9.69 6.88 -2.79
N ILE A 74 10.49 7.31 -1.82
CA ILE A 74 10.95 8.68 -1.67
C ILE A 74 12.48 8.66 -1.63
N GLU A 75 13.09 8.63 -2.81
CA GLU A 75 14.52 8.53 -3.02
C GLU A 75 15.06 9.75 -3.77
N TYR A 76 16.31 10.09 -3.48
CA TYR A 76 17.02 11.12 -4.22
C TYR A 76 17.31 10.64 -5.64
N SER A 77 17.13 11.53 -6.60
CA SER A 77 17.52 11.35 -8.00
C SER A 77 18.14 12.61 -8.57
N ALA A 78 19.06 12.44 -9.53
CA ALA A 78 19.77 13.51 -10.21
C ALA A 78 19.87 13.16 -11.71
N PRO A 79 20.35 14.08 -12.58
CA PRO A 79 20.53 13.79 -14.01
C PRO A 79 21.43 12.58 -14.30
N ASP A 80 22.35 12.27 -13.39
CA ASP A 80 23.31 11.16 -13.47
C ASP A 80 23.07 10.06 -12.42
N GLU A 81 21.93 10.11 -11.72
CA GLU A 81 21.52 9.12 -10.71
C GLU A 81 20.01 8.84 -10.78
N VAL A 82 19.65 7.64 -11.25
CA VAL A 82 18.26 7.19 -11.32
C VAL A 82 17.96 6.31 -10.09
N ALA A 83 16.96 6.71 -9.32
CA ALA A 83 16.52 5.94 -8.15
C ALA A 83 16.02 4.54 -8.53
N VAL A 84 16.32 3.54 -7.70
CA VAL A 84 15.94 2.13 -7.92
C VAL A 84 15.28 1.56 -6.67
N CYS A 85 14.10 0.97 -6.85
CA CYS A 85 13.38 0.28 -5.78
C CYS A 85 13.85 -1.18 -5.66
N ASN A 86 14.26 -1.59 -4.44
CA ASN A 86 14.54 -3.00 -4.11
C ASN A 86 13.50 -3.43 -3.07
N LEU A 87 12.46 -4.14 -3.50
CA LEU A 87 11.23 -4.37 -2.73
C LEU A 87 11.16 -5.78 -2.14
N ALA A 88 10.67 -5.88 -0.91
CA ALA A 88 10.19 -7.13 -0.31
C ALA A 88 9.03 -6.84 0.65
N SER A 89 8.13 -7.81 0.86
CA SER A 89 7.02 -7.66 1.79
C SER A 89 6.89 -8.81 2.77
N LEU A 90 6.39 -8.51 3.96
CA LEU A 90 6.19 -9.40 5.10
C LEU A 90 4.72 -9.78 5.20
N ALA A 91 4.42 -11.07 5.32
CA ALA A 91 3.07 -11.57 5.56
C ALA A 91 2.75 -11.51 7.05
N LEU A 92 2.13 -10.42 7.51
CA LEU A 92 1.91 -10.12 8.92
C LEU A 92 1.10 -11.19 9.69
N PRO A 93 0.10 -11.87 9.10
CA PRO A 93 -0.66 -12.89 9.81
C PRO A 93 0.18 -14.10 10.26
N THR A 94 1.34 -14.34 9.63
CA THR A 94 2.22 -15.47 9.99
C THR A 94 2.93 -15.29 11.34
N PHE A 95 2.85 -14.11 11.93
CA PHE A 95 3.41 -13.79 13.25
C PHE A 95 2.34 -13.74 14.35
N VAL A 96 1.09 -14.11 14.04
CA VAL A 96 0.01 -14.19 15.02
C VAL A 96 -0.05 -15.57 15.64
N ASP A 97 0.03 -15.66 16.95
CA ASP A 97 -0.38 -16.82 17.74
C ASP A 97 -1.85 -16.67 18.15
N ALA A 98 -2.75 -17.16 17.31
CA ALA A 98 -4.18 -17.04 17.54
C ALA A 98 -4.65 -17.83 18.78
N ALA A 99 -3.91 -18.85 19.21
CA ALA A 99 -4.26 -19.63 20.40
C ALA A 99 -4.00 -18.86 21.70
N ARG A 100 -2.95 -18.04 21.71
CA ARG A 100 -2.61 -17.15 22.82
C ARG A 100 -3.21 -15.76 22.71
N GLY A 101 -3.66 -15.37 21.50
CA GLY A 101 -4.08 -14.00 21.22
C GLY A 101 -2.89 -13.02 21.24
N GLU A 102 -1.71 -13.47 20.87
CA GLU A 102 -0.47 -12.71 20.93
C GLU A 102 0.15 -12.51 19.54
N TYR A 103 0.95 -11.45 19.40
CA TYR A 103 1.73 -11.17 18.19
C TYR A 103 3.21 -11.40 18.47
N ASP A 104 3.88 -12.24 17.68
CA ASP A 104 5.29 -12.58 17.85
C ASP A 104 6.22 -11.54 17.21
N PHE A 105 6.48 -10.46 17.93
CA PHE A 105 7.39 -9.40 17.50
C PHE A 105 8.85 -9.90 17.39
N GLY A 106 9.26 -10.88 18.20
CA GLY A 106 10.60 -11.46 18.16
C GLY A 106 10.85 -12.13 16.81
N LYS A 107 9.94 -13.00 16.39
CA LYS A 107 10.01 -13.68 15.10
C LYS A 107 9.91 -12.70 13.92
N LEU A 108 9.04 -11.68 14.02
CA LEU A 108 8.98 -10.62 12.99
C LEU A 108 10.34 -9.93 12.83
N HIS A 109 10.97 -9.55 13.96
CA HIS A 109 12.28 -8.91 13.96
C HIS A 109 13.36 -9.79 13.32
N GLU A 110 13.38 -11.09 13.61
CA GLU A 110 14.32 -12.05 13.00
C GLU A 110 14.14 -12.15 11.48
N VAL A 111 12.90 -12.30 11.01
CA VAL A 111 12.59 -12.41 9.58
C VAL A 111 12.95 -11.12 8.85
N VAL A 112 12.70 -9.95 9.44
CA VAL A 112 13.12 -8.66 8.90
C VAL A 112 14.62 -8.61 8.65
N ARG A 113 15.43 -9.08 9.62
CA ARG A 113 16.90 -9.11 9.47
C ARG A 113 17.35 -9.98 8.30
N VAL A 114 16.70 -11.12 8.08
CA VAL A 114 16.97 -11.99 6.93
C VAL A 114 16.65 -11.27 5.62
N LEU A 115 15.49 -10.59 5.54
CA LEU A 115 15.08 -9.86 4.33
C LEU A 115 16.04 -8.73 3.99
N VAL A 116 16.51 -7.97 4.99
CA VAL A 116 17.51 -6.91 4.76
C VAL A 116 18.80 -7.47 4.15
N ARG A 117 19.29 -8.60 4.65
CA ARG A 117 20.47 -9.28 4.09
C ARG A 117 20.23 -9.74 2.65
N ASN A 118 19.04 -10.28 2.35
CA ASN A 118 18.69 -10.73 1.01
C ASN A 118 18.59 -9.55 0.02
N LEU A 119 17.93 -8.46 0.39
CA LEU A 119 17.82 -7.27 -0.45
C LEU A 119 19.19 -6.61 -0.70
N ASN A 120 20.11 -6.63 0.27
CA ASN A 120 21.48 -6.17 0.05
C ASN A 120 22.23 -7.02 -1.00
N LYS A 121 22.03 -8.35 -1.00
CA LYS A 121 22.60 -9.22 -2.05
C LYS A 121 21.99 -8.92 -3.42
N ILE A 122 20.67 -8.64 -3.47
CA ILE A 122 20.00 -8.27 -4.73
C ILE A 122 20.63 -7.00 -5.30
N ILE A 123 20.90 -5.97 -4.51
CA ILE A 123 21.59 -4.76 -4.98
C ILE A 123 22.89 -5.12 -5.70
N ASP A 124 23.67 -6.04 -5.17
CA ASP A 124 25.00 -6.39 -5.69
C ASP A 124 24.94 -7.22 -6.98
N ILE A 125 23.92 -8.08 -7.15
CA ILE A 125 23.83 -9.04 -8.27
C ILE A 125 22.78 -8.67 -9.33
N ASN A 126 21.99 -7.61 -9.10
CA ASN A 126 20.90 -7.23 -10.00
C ASN A 126 21.42 -6.76 -11.37
N TYR A 127 20.58 -6.93 -12.38
CA TYR A 127 20.80 -6.31 -13.68
C TYR A 127 20.32 -4.87 -13.66
N TYR A 128 21.17 -3.94 -14.09
CA TYR A 128 20.85 -2.52 -14.19
C TYR A 128 20.76 -2.12 -15.67
N PRO A 129 19.57 -1.66 -16.13
CA PRO A 129 19.39 -1.34 -17.55
C PRO A 129 20.17 -0.11 -18.00
N VAL A 130 20.51 0.80 -17.09
CA VAL A 130 21.30 2.02 -17.38
C VAL A 130 22.34 2.26 -16.29
N PRO A 131 23.50 2.86 -16.64
CA PRO A 131 24.59 3.12 -15.68
C PRO A 131 24.18 4.00 -14.50
N GLU A 132 23.30 4.98 -14.73
CA GLU A 132 22.81 5.92 -13.72
C GLU A 132 21.98 5.20 -12.63
N ALA A 133 21.24 4.15 -12.98
CA ALA A 133 20.53 3.30 -12.05
C ALA A 133 21.49 2.48 -11.18
N LYS A 134 22.51 1.88 -11.80
CA LYS A 134 23.57 1.15 -11.07
C LYS A 134 24.32 2.08 -10.14
N LYS A 135 24.69 3.28 -10.60
CA LYS A 135 25.39 4.29 -9.80
C LYS A 135 24.59 4.65 -8.56
N SER A 136 23.32 5.02 -8.72
CA SER A 136 22.44 5.39 -7.61
C SER A 136 22.28 4.26 -6.61
N ASN A 137 21.94 3.05 -7.09
CA ASN A 137 21.62 1.91 -6.24
C ASN A 137 22.85 1.40 -5.46
N MET A 138 24.01 1.31 -6.11
CA MET A 138 25.25 0.90 -5.45
C MET A 138 25.75 1.95 -4.44
N ARG A 139 25.58 3.24 -4.76
CA ARG A 139 26.04 4.36 -3.96
C ARG A 139 25.24 4.56 -2.68
N HIS A 140 23.91 4.49 -2.78
CA HIS A 140 22.99 4.78 -1.68
C HIS A 140 22.43 3.54 -1.01
N ARG A 141 22.43 2.39 -1.69
CA ARG A 141 21.93 1.09 -1.22
C ARG A 141 20.54 1.15 -0.57
N PRO A 142 19.53 1.80 -1.19
CA PRO A 142 18.19 1.84 -0.66
C PRO A 142 17.52 0.47 -0.77
N ILE A 143 16.74 0.11 0.23
CA ILE A 143 15.83 -1.03 0.20
C ILE A 143 14.45 -0.59 0.66
N ALA A 144 13.44 -1.40 0.39
CA ALA A 144 12.05 -1.07 0.69
C ALA A 144 11.31 -2.29 1.24
N LEU A 145 11.21 -2.36 2.56
CA LEU A 145 10.41 -3.37 3.23
C LEU A 145 8.96 -2.89 3.32
N GLY A 146 8.04 -3.73 2.87
CA GLY A 146 6.61 -3.54 2.98
C GLY A 146 5.94 -4.67 3.74
N VAL A 147 4.61 -4.65 3.75
CA VAL A 147 3.77 -5.62 4.46
C VAL A 147 2.59 -6.03 3.61
N ASN A 148 2.00 -7.19 3.91
CA ASN A 148 0.66 -7.58 3.46
C ASN A 148 -0.08 -8.25 4.61
N GLY A 149 -1.41 -8.21 4.57
CA GLY A 149 -2.24 -8.85 5.56
C GLY A 149 -2.32 -8.14 6.92
N LEU A 150 -2.17 -6.81 7.00
CA LEU A 150 -2.37 -6.12 8.28
C LEU A 150 -3.80 -6.30 8.78
N ALA A 151 -4.80 -6.21 7.91
CA ALA A 151 -6.19 -6.46 8.26
C ALA A 151 -6.40 -7.90 8.74
N ASP A 152 -5.76 -8.88 8.09
CA ASP A 152 -5.83 -10.29 8.49
C ASP A 152 -5.21 -10.53 9.88
N ALA A 153 -4.09 -9.87 10.19
CA ALA A 153 -3.48 -9.94 11.51
C ALA A 153 -4.42 -9.37 12.59
N PHE A 154 -5.11 -8.27 12.30
CA PHE A 154 -6.12 -7.72 13.21
C PHE A 154 -7.30 -8.67 13.40
N LEU A 155 -7.82 -9.25 12.33
CA LEU A 155 -8.93 -10.20 12.40
C LEU A 155 -8.54 -11.47 13.17
N ALA A 156 -7.33 -12.00 12.96
CA ALA A 156 -6.81 -13.14 13.71
C ALA A 156 -6.71 -12.88 15.21
N LEU A 157 -6.41 -11.64 15.62
CA LEU A 157 -6.36 -11.17 17.00
C LEU A 157 -7.71 -10.61 17.51
N ARG A 158 -8.78 -10.70 16.73
CA ARG A 158 -10.11 -10.19 17.07
C ARG A 158 -10.16 -8.68 17.34
N LEU A 159 -9.35 -7.90 16.64
CA LEU A 159 -9.25 -6.46 16.77
C LEU A 159 -10.02 -5.76 15.63
N PRO A 160 -11.09 -4.99 15.90
CA PRO A 160 -11.69 -4.12 14.89
C PRO A 160 -10.65 -3.16 14.32
N PHE A 161 -10.64 -2.95 13.00
CA PHE A 161 -9.58 -2.19 12.31
C PHE A 161 -9.43 -0.75 12.85
N ASP A 162 -10.52 -0.12 13.27
CA ASP A 162 -10.58 1.24 13.80
C ASP A 162 -10.48 1.31 15.33
N SER A 163 -10.14 0.21 16.02
CA SER A 163 -9.96 0.17 17.47
C SER A 163 -8.65 0.78 17.95
N ALA A 164 -8.57 1.09 19.23
CA ALA A 164 -7.36 1.60 19.86
C ALA A 164 -6.26 0.53 19.92
N GLU A 165 -6.65 -0.71 20.15
CA GLU A 165 -5.76 -1.88 20.23
C GLU A 165 -5.14 -2.19 18.86
N ALA A 166 -5.95 -2.16 17.79
CA ALA A 166 -5.44 -2.30 16.41
C ALA A 166 -4.46 -1.18 16.05
N ARG A 167 -4.75 0.04 16.48
CA ARG A 167 -3.87 1.19 16.31
C ARG A 167 -2.54 1.01 17.04
N GLN A 168 -2.55 0.49 18.28
CA GLN A 168 -1.34 0.21 19.05
C GLN A 168 -0.52 -0.90 18.39
N LEU A 169 -1.16 -1.97 17.96
CA LEU A 169 -0.50 -3.07 17.24
C LEU A 169 0.13 -2.59 15.92
N ASN A 170 -0.55 -1.71 15.17
CA ASN A 170 0.01 -1.07 13.98
C ASN A 170 1.33 -0.32 14.29
N ILE A 171 1.39 0.43 15.39
CA ILE A 171 2.63 1.11 15.82
C ILE A 171 3.73 0.08 16.08
N GLN A 172 3.46 -0.92 16.91
CA GLN A 172 4.44 -1.91 17.36
C GLN A 172 4.98 -2.79 16.21
N ILE A 173 4.14 -3.13 15.23
CA ILE A 173 4.56 -3.87 14.02
C ILE A 173 5.59 -3.04 13.24
N PHE A 174 5.26 -1.80 12.88
CA PHE A 174 6.17 -0.97 12.08
C PHE A 174 7.40 -0.52 12.86
N GLU A 175 7.30 -0.32 14.16
CA GLU A 175 8.42 -0.11 15.06
C GLU A 175 9.39 -1.30 15.01
N THR A 176 8.86 -2.54 15.13
CA THR A 176 9.65 -3.77 15.06
C THR A 176 10.34 -3.94 13.71
N ILE A 177 9.63 -3.66 12.61
CA ILE A 177 10.21 -3.73 11.26
C ILE A 177 11.37 -2.74 11.12
N TYR A 178 11.18 -1.50 11.54
CA TYR A 178 12.21 -0.47 11.42
C TYR A 178 13.42 -0.76 12.33
N HIS A 179 13.19 -1.19 13.58
CA HIS A 179 14.25 -1.59 14.52
C HIS A 179 15.05 -2.79 13.98
N GLY A 180 14.37 -3.83 13.52
CA GLY A 180 15.02 -5.02 12.93
C GLY A 180 15.81 -4.70 11.67
N ALA A 181 15.28 -3.81 10.82
CA ALA A 181 15.95 -3.38 9.61
C ALA A 181 17.22 -2.57 9.89
N LEU A 182 17.16 -1.62 10.82
CA LEU A 182 18.35 -0.87 11.27
C LEU A 182 19.39 -1.77 11.93
N THR A 183 18.94 -2.74 12.75
CA THR A 183 19.83 -3.71 13.40
C THR A 183 20.62 -4.49 12.35
N ALA A 184 19.96 -5.06 11.35
CA ALA A 184 20.62 -5.82 10.28
C ALA A 184 21.51 -4.93 9.41
N SER A 185 21.05 -3.72 9.09
CA SER A 185 21.81 -2.76 8.30
C SER A 185 23.11 -2.32 9.02
N SER A 186 23.05 -2.15 10.35
CA SER A 186 24.22 -1.86 11.20
C SER A 186 25.18 -3.04 11.26
N GLU A 187 24.70 -4.28 11.36
CA GLU A 187 25.53 -5.49 11.30
C GLU A 187 26.23 -5.63 9.96
N LEU A 188 25.49 -5.40 8.86
CA LEU A 188 26.07 -5.40 7.52
C LEU A 188 27.11 -4.29 7.30
N ALA A 189 26.88 -3.11 7.90
CA ALA A 189 27.86 -2.03 7.85
C ALA A 189 29.17 -2.39 8.59
N LYS A 190 29.08 -3.11 9.69
CA LYS A 190 30.26 -3.64 10.41
C LYS A 190 31.05 -4.65 9.54
N GLU A 191 30.35 -5.48 8.75
CA GLU A 191 30.94 -6.51 7.91
C GLU A 191 31.48 -5.95 6.59
N LEU A 192 30.73 -5.04 5.93
CA LEU A 192 30.92 -4.64 4.53
C LEU A 192 31.11 -3.12 4.33
N GLY A 193 31.18 -2.36 5.42
CA GLY A 193 31.22 -0.89 5.38
C GLY A 193 29.84 -0.25 5.19
N THR A 194 29.76 1.05 5.46
CA THR A 194 28.56 1.87 5.25
C THR A 194 28.25 2.07 3.76
N TYR A 195 27.07 2.60 3.45
CA TYR A 195 26.84 3.11 2.09
C TYR A 195 27.64 4.40 1.85
N GLU A 196 28.00 4.67 0.58
CA GLU A 196 28.95 5.72 0.22
C GLU A 196 28.58 7.12 0.73
N THR A 197 27.29 7.44 0.74
CA THR A 197 26.78 8.77 1.14
C THR A 197 26.26 8.81 2.59
N TYR A 198 26.79 7.94 3.45
CA TYR A 198 26.42 7.86 4.87
C TYR A 198 26.74 9.13 5.64
N GLU A 199 27.94 9.69 5.41
CA GLU A 199 28.40 10.87 6.11
C GLU A 199 27.53 12.08 5.83
N GLY A 200 27.14 12.80 6.89
CA GLY A 200 26.23 13.94 6.82
C GLY A 200 24.76 13.59 6.70
N SER A 201 24.41 12.30 6.62
CA SER A 201 23.00 11.86 6.68
C SER A 201 22.44 12.00 8.11
N PRO A 202 21.13 12.08 8.30
CA PRO A 202 20.53 12.10 9.62
C PRO A 202 20.95 10.93 10.51
N VAL A 203 20.98 9.72 9.97
CA VAL A 203 21.37 8.53 10.72
C VAL A 203 22.83 8.59 11.21
N SER A 204 23.73 9.22 10.44
CA SER A 204 25.11 9.44 10.88
C SER A 204 25.22 10.45 12.05
N GLN A 205 24.17 11.24 12.26
CA GLN A 205 24.04 12.20 13.36
C GLN A 205 23.20 11.64 14.54
N GLY A 206 22.86 10.35 14.51
CA GLY A 206 22.02 9.71 15.53
C GLY A 206 20.53 10.07 15.44
N ILE A 207 20.09 10.66 14.31
CA ILE A 207 18.70 11.08 14.08
C ILE A 207 18.02 9.99 13.27
N LEU A 208 17.08 9.27 13.87
CA LEU A 208 16.28 8.24 13.23
C LEU A 208 14.92 8.78 12.73
N GLN A 209 14.13 7.93 12.07
CA GLN A 209 12.90 8.37 11.44
C GLN A 209 11.90 8.93 12.47
N TYR A 210 11.71 8.25 13.60
CA TYR A 210 10.78 8.70 14.64
C TYR A 210 11.20 10.05 15.28
N ASP A 211 12.51 10.33 15.38
CA ASP A 211 13.02 11.64 15.83
C ASP A 211 12.57 12.75 14.85
N MET A 212 12.59 12.47 13.54
CA MET A 212 12.14 13.43 12.52
C MET A 212 10.62 13.66 12.51
N TRP A 213 9.86 12.76 13.17
CA TRP A 213 8.42 12.90 13.36
C TRP A 213 8.05 13.47 14.74
N ASP A 214 9.03 13.81 15.57
CA ASP A 214 8.82 14.25 16.96
C ASP A 214 7.98 13.21 17.74
N ARG A 215 8.34 11.89 17.63
CA ARG A 215 7.66 10.76 18.27
C ARG A 215 8.61 10.03 19.20
N THR A 216 8.07 9.58 20.32
CA THR A 216 8.76 8.66 21.24
C THR A 216 8.36 7.23 20.87
N PRO A 217 9.32 6.33 20.65
CA PRO A 217 9.05 4.90 20.46
C PRO A 217 8.37 4.28 21.69
N THR A 218 7.84 3.06 21.53
CA THR A 218 7.36 2.27 22.65
C THR A 218 8.53 1.62 23.39
N ASP A 219 8.25 1.00 24.55
CA ASP A 219 9.27 0.27 25.34
C ASP A 219 9.53 -1.14 24.81
N LEU A 220 9.05 -1.46 23.57
CA LEU A 220 9.18 -2.80 23.00
C LEU A 220 10.64 -3.16 22.64
N TRP A 221 11.42 -2.17 22.22
CA TRP A 221 12.81 -2.34 21.79
C TRP A 221 13.74 -1.32 22.45
N ASP A 222 15.00 -1.74 22.69
CA ASP A 222 16.05 -0.86 23.22
C ASP A 222 16.66 0.01 22.10
N TRP A 223 16.06 1.17 21.90
CA TRP A 223 16.48 2.14 20.88
C TRP A 223 17.81 2.83 21.23
N ASP A 224 18.11 3.00 22.51
CA ASP A 224 19.37 3.63 22.95
C ASP A 224 20.56 2.72 22.67
N ALA A 225 20.44 1.42 22.96
CA ALA A 225 21.44 0.43 22.60
C ALA A 225 21.65 0.36 21.08
N LEU A 226 20.56 0.42 20.28
CA LEU A 226 20.68 0.42 18.83
C LEU A 226 21.35 1.70 18.30
N LYS A 227 20.98 2.90 18.80
CA LYS A 227 21.64 4.17 18.45
C LYS A 227 23.14 4.13 18.79
N ALA A 228 23.50 3.61 19.96
CA ALA A 228 24.90 3.44 20.37
C ALA A 228 25.68 2.48 19.44
N LYS A 229 25.03 1.39 18.98
CA LYS A 229 25.61 0.46 18.01
C LYS A 229 25.79 1.14 16.65
N ILE A 230 24.79 1.87 16.15
CA ILE A 230 24.86 2.60 14.88
C ILE A 230 25.95 3.67 14.91
N ALA A 231 26.12 4.36 16.03
CA ALA A 231 27.21 5.35 16.19
C ALA A 231 28.61 4.74 16.03
N GLN A 232 28.77 3.43 16.33
CA GLN A 232 30.04 2.73 16.20
C GLN A 232 30.25 2.11 14.82
N THR A 233 29.20 1.61 14.17
CA THR A 233 29.28 0.81 12.95
C THR A 233 28.76 1.51 11.72
N GLY A 234 27.93 2.53 11.87
CA GLY A 234 27.10 3.08 10.82
C GLY A 234 25.97 2.11 10.39
N VAL A 235 25.40 2.35 9.22
CA VAL A 235 24.43 1.48 8.55
C VAL A 235 24.79 1.26 7.08
N ARG A 236 24.42 0.11 6.52
CA ARG A 236 24.71 -0.30 5.13
C ARG A 236 23.72 0.29 4.12
N ASN A 237 22.52 0.69 4.56
CA ASN A 237 21.41 1.13 3.70
C ASN A 237 20.99 2.57 4.05
N SER A 238 20.77 3.39 3.04
CA SER A 238 20.28 4.76 3.25
C SER A 238 18.80 4.82 3.60
N LEU A 239 18.00 3.87 3.08
CA LEU A 239 16.56 3.76 3.28
C LEU A 239 16.19 2.28 3.45
N LEU A 240 15.14 1.99 4.22
CA LEU A 240 14.82 0.64 4.69
C LEU A 240 13.34 0.25 4.50
N VAL A 241 12.39 1.14 4.77
CA VAL A 241 10.97 0.80 4.88
C VAL A 241 10.14 1.65 3.93
N ALA A 242 9.39 0.99 3.04
CA ALA A 242 8.47 1.62 2.10
C ALA A 242 7.32 0.65 1.77
N PRO A 243 6.22 0.66 2.53
CA PRO A 243 5.09 -0.21 2.28
C PRO A 243 4.44 0.07 0.92
N MET A 244 4.66 -0.87 -0.02
CA MET A 244 4.10 -0.90 -1.36
C MET A 244 2.70 -1.52 -1.37
N PRO A 245 1.94 -1.45 -2.51
CA PRO A 245 0.57 -1.96 -2.57
C PRO A 245 0.42 -3.47 -2.41
N THR A 246 1.44 -4.27 -2.73
CA THR A 246 1.46 -5.74 -2.69
C THR A 246 0.32 -6.43 -3.47
N ALA A 247 -0.12 -5.82 -4.60
CA ALA A 247 -1.28 -6.27 -5.37
C ALA A 247 -1.21 -7.75 -5.81
N SER A 248 -0.04 -8.24 -6.20
CA SER A 248 0.18 -9.63 -6.61
C SER A 248 0.62 -10.51 -5.44
N THR A 249 1.54 -10.05 -4.61
CA THR A 249 2.13 -10.83 -3.51
C THR A 249 1.09 -11.22 -2.47
N SER A 250 0.19 -10.29 -2.12
CA SER A 250 -0.91 -10.57 -1.18
C SER A 250 -1.85 -11.66 -1.71
N GLN A 251 -2.12 -11.66 -3.01
CA GLN A 251 -2.96 -12.68 -3.65
C GLN A 251 -2.31 -14.06 -3.65
N ILE A 252 -1.00 -14.13 -3.93
CA ILE A 252 -0.24 -15.38 -3.90
C ILE A 252 -0.28 -15.99 -2.50
N LEU A 253 -0.18 -15.15 -1.46
CA LEU A 253 -0.19 -15.58 -0.07
C LEU A 253 -1.60 -15.78 0.50
N GLY A 254 -2.65 -15.32 -0.18
CA GLY A 254 -4.03 -15.43 0.26
C GLY A 254 -4.43 -14.44 1.36
N PHE A 255 -3.75 -13.31 1.47
CA PHE A 255 -4.02 -12.25 2.44
C PHE A 255 -4.55 -10.97 1.77
N ASN A 256 -5.08 -10.05 2.56
CA ASN A 256 -5.46 -8.74 2.09
C ASN A 256 -4.23 -7.89 1.71
N GLU A 257 -4.45 -6.92 0.85
CA GLU A 257 -3.38 -6.06 0.32
C GLU A 257 -2.76 -5.18 1.41
N CYS A 258 -1.44 -5.11 1.41
CA CYS A 258 -0.58 -4.27 2.24
C CYS A 258 -1.11 -4.04 3.68
N PHE A 259 -1.40 -2.80 4.03
CA PHE A 259 -1.92 -2.36 5.32
C PHE A 259 -3.37 -1.88 5.24
N GLU A 260 -4.09 -2.24 4.17
CA GLU A 260 -5.46 -1.77 3.94
C GLU A 260 -6.51 -2.63 4.65
N PRO A 261 -7.65 -2.05 5.06
CA PRO A 261 -8.83 -2.83 5.44
C PRO A 261 -9.43 -3.52 4.22
N TYR A 262 -10.23 -4.54 4.43
CA TYR A 262 -10.98 -5.19 3.35
C TYR A 262 -11.93 -4.20 2.67
N THR A 263 -11.95 -4.20 1.35
CA THR A 263 -12.89 -3.40 0.55
C THR A 263 -14.27 -4.05 0.49
N SER A 264 -14.31 -5.38 0.59
CA SER A 264 -15.54 -6.17 0.60
C SER A 264 -15.25 -7.53 1.25
N ASN A 265 -16.21 -8.09 1.99
CA ASN A 265 -16.07 -9.43 2.57
C ASN A 265 -16.41 -10.56 1.57
N ILE A 266 -17.01 -10.23 0.43
CA ILE A 266 -17.21 -11.17 -0.69
C ILE A 266 -17.10 -10.38 -1.99
N TYR A 267 -16.29 -10.88 -2.93
CA TYR A 267 -16.08 -10.22 -4.22
C TYR A 267 -15.73 -11.23 -5.31
N SER A 268 -15.97 -10.85 -6.56
CA SER A 268 -15.53 -11.60 -7.72
C SER A 268 -14.14 -11.18 -8.15
N ARG A 269 -13.26 -12.17 -8.32
CA ARG A 269 -11.94 -11.98 -8.89
C ARG A 269 -11.89 -12.55 -10.29
N ARG A 270 -11.62 -11.70 -11.26
CA ARG A 270 -11.46 -12.10 -12.65
C ARG A 270 -9.98 -12.25 -12.98
N VAL A 271 -9.59 -13.42 -13.43
CA VAL A 271 -8.24 -13.76 -13.89
C VAL A 271 -8.32 -14.43 -15.26
N LEU A 272 -7.18 -14.66 -15.91
CA LEU A 272 -7.14 -15.35 -17.22
C LEU A 272 -7.82 -16.73 -17.20
N ALA A 273 -7.78 -17.45 -16.08
CA ALA A 273 -8.39 -18.75 -15.91
C ALA A 273 -9.91 -18.73 -15.66
N GLY A 274 -10.52 -17.56 -15.45
CA GLY A 274 -11.95 -17.42 -15.18
C GLY A 274 -12.27 -16.39 -14.11
N GLU A 275 -13.53 -16.39 -13.67
CA GLU A 275 -14.04 -15.54 -12.59
C GLU A 275 -14.32 -16.41 -11.35
N PHE A 276 -13.77 -15.99 -10.20
CA PHE A 276 -13.87 -16.71 -8.94
C PHE A 276 -14.48 -15.82 -7.87
N GLN A 277 -15.45 -16.33 -7.14
CA GLN A 277 -15.95 -15.68 -5.94
C GLN A 277 -14.99 -15.94 -4.78
N VAL A 278 -14.53 -14.87 -4.16
CA VAL A 278 -13.64 -14.90 -2.99
C VAL A 278 -14.42 -14.39 -1.79
N VAL A 279 -14.44 -15.18 -0.73
CA VAL A 279 -15.04 -14.81 0.56
C VAL A 279 -13.91 -14.55 1.55
N ASN A 280 -14.05 -13.52 2.39
CA ASN A 280 -13.14 -13.28 3.49
C ASN A 280 -13.08 -14.54 4.38
N PRO A 281 -11.93 -15.25 4.46
CA PRO A 281 -11.86 -16.55 5.13
C PRO A 281 -12.12 -16.45 6.65
N TRP A 282 -11.80 -15.32 7.25
CA TRP A 282 -12.04 -15.07 8.68
C TRP A 282 -13.53 -14.94 8.97
N LEU A 283 -14.25 -14.16 8.16
CA LEU A 283 -15.70 -14.03 8.27
C LEU A 283 -16.41 -15.36 8.01
N LEU A 284 -15.98 -16.10 6.96
CA LEU A 284 -16.54 -17.40 6.64
C LEU A 284 -16.43 -18.34 7.84
N LYS A 285 -15.24 -18.43 8.44
CA LYS A 285 -15.01 -19.24 9.62
C LYS A 285 -15.94 -18.84 10.78
N ASP A 286 -16.03 -17.58 11.11
CA ASP A 286 -16.87 -17.08 12.19
C ASP A 286 -18.34 -17.38 11.95
N LEU A 287 -18.84 -17.18 10.73
CA LEU A 287 -20.24 -17.47 10.40
C LEU A 287 -20.55 -18.98 10.42
N VAL A 288 -19.59 -19.83 10.04
CA VAL A 288 -19.71 -21.29 10.16
C VAL A 288 -19.73 -21.71 11.63
N ASP A 289 -18.83 -21.20 12.45
CA ASP A 289 -18.75 -21.51 13.88
C ASP A 289 -20.02 -21.06 14.65
N LEU A 290 -20.66 -19.98 14.18
CA LEU A 290 -21.92 -19.48 14.71
C LEU A 290 -23.17 -20.20 14.15
N GLY A 291 -23.00 -21.10 13.16
CA GLY A 291 -24.12 -21.74 12.48
C GLY A 291 -24.95 -20.82 11.59
N LEU A 292 -24.38 -19.68 11.19
CA LEU A 292 -25.05 -18.64 10.38
C LEU A 292 -24.73 -18.76 8.88
N TRP A 293 -23.70 -19.52 8.50
CA TRP A 293 -23.31 -19.65 7.10
C TRP A 293 -24.30 -20.49 6.31
N SER A 294 -24.82 -19.94 5.22
CA SER A 294 -25.74 -20.57 4.29
C SER A 294 -25.68 -19.88 2.93
N ASP A 295 -26.29 -20.47 1.90
CA ASP A 295 -26.42 -19.79 0.60
C ASP A 295 -27.20 -18.48 0.70
N ASN A 296 -28.20 -18.42 1.58
CA ASN A 296 -28.92 -17.18 1.87
C ASN A 296 -27.99 -16.13 2.50
N MET A 297 -27.21 -16.49 3.51
CA MET A 297 -26.24 -15.55 4.14
C MET A 297 -25.25 -15.04 3.09
N LYS A 298 -24.70 -15.92 2.23
CA LYS A 298 -23.83 -15.54 1.13
C LYS A 298 -24.51 -14.51 0.21
N ASN A 299 -25.74 -14.79 -0.23
CA ASN A 299 -26.50 -13.92 -1.12
C ASN A 299 -26.81 -12.57 -0.47
N ARG A 300 -27.10 -12.54 0.84
CA ARG A 300 -27.28 -11.30 1.60
C ARG A 300 -26.04 -10.46 1.65
N ILE A 301 -24.89 -11.06 1.94
CA ILE A 301 -23.59 -10.34 1.94
C ILE A 301 -23.32 -9.76 0.55
N ILE A 302 -23.62 -10.49 -0.53
CA ILE A 302 -23.49 -10.01 -1.92
C ILE A 302 -24.45 -8.82 -2.15
N ALA A 303 -25.71 -8.95 -1.75
CA ALA A 303 -26.73 -7.88 -1.91
C ALA A 303 -26.34 -6.60 -1.15
N GLU A 304 -25.71 -6.72 0.01
CA GLU A 304 -25.17 -5.61 0.81
C GLU A 304 -23.80 -5.10 0.32
N GLY A 305 -23.35 -5.50 -0.88
CA GLY A 305 -22.07 -5.07 -1.45
C GLY A 305 -20.84 -5.57 -0.69
N GLY A 306 -20.97 -6.71 -0.01
CA GLY A 306 -19.91 -7.31 0.81
C GLY A 306 -19.89 -6.84 2.27
N SER A 307 -20.86 -6.02 2.68
CA SER A 307 -21.06 -5.58 4.07
C SER A 307 -21.85 -6.60 4.88
N VAL A 308 -21.60 -6.66 6.19
CA VAL A 308 -22.41 -7.42 7.16
C VAL A 308 -23.19 -6.51 8.10
N GLN A 309 -23.09 -5.19 7.95
CA GLN A 309 -23.61 -4.22 8.92
C GLN A 309 -25.13 -4.25 9.02
N ASN A 310 -25.84 -4.38 7.88
CA ASN A 310 -27.29 -4.36 7.83
C ASN A 310 -27.93 -5.75 7.96
N ILE A 311 -27.17 -6.82 8.14
CA ILE A 311 -27.69 -8.18 8.28
C ILE A 311 -28.15 -8.40 9.73
N PRO A 312 -29.46 -8.61 10.00
CA PRO A 312 -30.00 -8.58 11.38
C PRO A 312 -29.43 -9.65 12.31
N ASN A 313 -29.16 -10.86 11.78
CA ASN A 313 -28.77 -12.02 12.58
C ASN A 313 -27.25 -12.08 12.86
N VAL A 314 -26.46 -11.17 12.31
CA VAL A 314 -25.03 -11.10 12.58
C VAL A 314 -24.79 -10.38 13.92
N PRO A 315 -24.04 -10.96 14.87
CA PRO A 315 -23.73 -10.34 16.16
C PRO A 315 -22.98 -9.02 16.03
N ALA A 316 -23.13 -8.13 17.01
CA ALA A 316 -22.55 -6.79 16.97
C ALA A 316 -21.01 -6.79 16.98
N ASP A 317 -20.39 -7.73 17.68
CA ASP A 317 -18.93 -7.91 17.72
C ASP A 317 -18.39 -8.36 16.35
N ILE A 318 -19.09 -9.27 15.66
CA ILE A 318 -18.78 -9.68 14.28
C ILE A 318 -18.91 -8.49 13.32
N LYS A 319 -19.99 -7.71 13.44
CA LYS A 319 -20.15 -6.48 12.66
C LYS A 319 -19.02 -5.50 12.86
N ALA A 320 -18.55 -5.33 14.10
CA ALA A 320 -17.44 -4.43 14.40
C ALA A 320 -16.12 -4.90 13.76
N LEU A 321 -15.85 -6.21 13.76
CA LEU A 321 -14.64 -6.81 13.16
C LEU A 321 -14.62 -6.71 11.64
N TYR A 322 -15.74 -7.00 10.98
CA TYR A 322 -15.80 -7.14 9.52
C TYR A 322 -16.33 -5.91 8.82
N LYS A 323 -16.10 -4.71 9.40
CA LYS A 323 -16.30 -3.46 8.66
C LYS A 323 -15.47 -3.44 7.39
N THR A 324 -16.10 -3.06 6.30
CA THR A 324 -15.38 -2.76 5.06
C THR A 324 -14.73 -1.37 5.14
N VAL A 325 -13.79 -1.09 4.26
CA VAL A 325 -13.13 0.22 4.19
C VAL A 325 -14.11 1.40 4.02
N TRP A 326 -15.28 1.13 3.42
CA TRP A 326 -16.34 2.12 3.21
C TRP A 326 -17.08 2.51 4.50
N GLU A 327 -16.98 1.69 5.52
CA GLU A 327 -17.63 1.83 6.83
C GLU A 327 -16.66 2.35 7.91
N ILE A 328 -15.38 2.32 7.62
CA ILE A 328 -14.32 2.84 8.49
C ILE A 328 -14.14 4.34 8.22
N PRO A 329 -14.17 5.20 9.24
CA PRO A 329 -13.87 6.62 9.08
C PRO A 329 -12.48 6.83 8.48
N GLN A 330 -12.38 7.53 7.35
CA GLN A 330 -11.08 7.75 6.70
C GLN A 330 -10.07 8.53 7.56
N ARG A 331 -10.56 9.26 8.56
CA ARG A 331 -9.70 9.86 9.57
C ARG A 331 -8.92 8.81 10.37
N SER A 332 -9.52 7.65 10.65
CA SER A 332 -8.81 6.53 11.32
C SER A 332 -7.72 5.96 10.43
N ILE A 333 -7.96 5.84 9.13
CA ILE A 333 -6.95 5.41 8.14
C ILE A 333 -5.78 6.40 8.10
N LEU A 334 -6.04 7.71 8.03
CA LEU A 334 -5.00 8.74 8.07
C LEU A 334 -4.23 8.72 9.39
N GLN A 335 -4.92 8.48 10.50
CA GLN A 335 -4.27 8.40 11.82
C GLN A 335 -3.33 7.19 11.91
N MET A 336 -3.78 6.00 11.48
CA MET A 336 -2.92 4.82 11.41
C MET A 336 -1.71 5.03 10.49
N ALA A 337 -1.92 5.70 9.35
CA ALA A 337 -0.84 6.06 8.44
C ALA A 337 0.18 7.01 9.07
N ALA A 338 -0.26 7.98 9.88
CA ALA A 338 0.61 8.89 10.60
C ALA A 338 1.37 8.19 11.74
N ASP A 339 0.70 7.27 12.45
CA ASP A 339 1.29 6.55 13.58
C ASP A 339 2.43 5.63 13.10
N ARG A 340 2.19 4.78 12.08
CA ARG A 340 3.25 3.94 11.50
C ARG A 340 4.28 4.74 10.72
N GLY A 341 3.91 5.92 10.22
CA GLY A 341 4.80 6.81 9.45
C GLY A 341 6.07 7.20 10.17
N ALA A 342 6.05 7.22 11.51
CA ALA A 342 7.22 7.44 12.36
C ALA A 342 8.31 6.35 12.22
N TYR A 343 7.98 5.20 11.65
CA TYR A 343 8.86 4.05 11.43
C TYR A 343 9.04 3.72 9.95
N ILE A 344 8.60 4.60 9.06
CA ILE A 344 8.73 4.48 7.60
C ILE A 344 9.63 5.60 7.10
N ASP A 345 10.86 5.27 6.76
CA ASP A 345 11.84 6.26 6.31
C ASP A 345 11.61 6.75 4.89
N GLN A 346 11.03 5.96 4.01
CA GLN A 346 10.49 6.41 2.73
C GLN A 346 9.03 6.90 2.89
N SER A 347 8.07 6.32 2.20
CA SER A 347 6.64 6.63 2.34
C SER A 347 5.79 5.36 2.25
N GLN A 348 4.51 5.49 1.98
CA GLN A 348 3.54 4.40 1.96
C GLN A 348 2.48 4.64 0.89
N SER A 349 2.04 3.58 0.20
CA SER A 349 1.01 3.63 -0.85
C SER A 349 -0.38 3.74 -0.24
N LEU A 350 -0.72 4.93 0.24
CA LEU A 350 -1.94 5.18 1.02
C LEU A 350 -3.14 5.47 0.11
N ASN A 351 -4.05 4.52 -0.06
CA ASN A 351 -5.34 4.76 -0.70
C ASN A 351 -6.33 5.42 0.27
N ILE A 352 -7.21 6.25 -0.28
CA ILE A 352 -8.33 6.86 0.43
C ILE A 352 -9.63 6.43 -0.21
N HIS A 353 -10.62 6.04 0.60
CA HIS A 353 -11.89 5.51 0.15
C HIS A 353 -13.04 6.41 0.61
N LEU A 354 -13.71 7.04 -0.34
CA LEU A 354 -14.87 7.90 -0.05
C LEU A 354 -16.08 7.41 -0.86
N LYS A 355 -17.09 6.88 -0.17
CA LYS A 355 -18.32 6.39 -0.80
C LYS A 355 -19.01 7.51 -1.59
N GLU A 356 -19.09 8.70 -1.00
CA GLU A 356 -19.71 9.89 -1.58
C GLU A 356 -18.74 11.08 -1.47
N PRO A 357 -17.81 11.22 -2.43
CA PRO A 357 -16.85 12.30 -2.42
C PRO A 357 -17.53 13.64 -2.66
N THR A 358 -17.21 14.64 -1.84
CA THR A 358 -17.53 16.04 -2.10
C THR A 358 -16.26 16.86 -2.03
N MET A 359 -16.19 18.00 -2.72
CA MET A 359 -15.04 18.89 -2.70
C MET A 359 -14.61 19.27 -1.28
N GLY A 360 -15.59 19.46 -0.38
CA GLY A 360 -15.32 19.76 1.04
C GLY A 360 -14.71 18.58 1.79
N LYS A 361 -15.22 17.35 1.60
CA LYS A 361 -14.70 16.13 2.24
C LYS A 361 -13.26 15.86 1.79
N ILE A 362 -12.99 15.92 0.47
CA ILE A 362 -11.67 15.66 -0.09
C ILE A 362 -10.68 16.74 0.36
N THR A 363 -11.07 18.02 0.32
CA THR A 363 -10.24 19.12 0.85
C THR A 363 -9.88 18.91 2.32
N SER A 364 -10.87 18.59 3.16
CA SER A 364 -10.63 18.34 4.59
C SER A 364 -9.70 17.17 4.82
N MET A 365 -9.83 16.10 4.04
CA MET A 365 -8.97 14.91 4.07
C MET A 365 -7.52 15.27 3.72
N HIS A 366 -7.28 15.97 2.61
CA HIS A 366 -5.91 16.38 2.23
C HIS A 366 -5.26 17.27 3.28
N PHE A 367 -5.99 18.27 3.80
CA PHE A 367 -5.45 19.13 4.86
C PHE A 367 -5.23 18.39 6.17
N ALA A 368 -6.06 17.40 6.50
CA ALA A 368 -5.84 16.54 7.68
C ALA A 368 -4.54 15.73 7.55
N GLY A 369 -4.34 15.05 6.42
CA GLY A 369 -3.11 14.29 6.15
C GLY A 369 -1.85 15.18 6.16
N TRP A 370 -1.93 16.36 5.56
CA TRP A 370 -0.84 17.35 5.60
C TRP A 370 -0.51 17.82 7.03
N LYS A 371 -1.54 18.13 7.84
CA LYS A 371 -1.35 18.54 9.25
C LYS A 371 -0.81 17.42 10.12
N MET A 372 -1.17 16.16 9.84
CA MET A 372 -0.63 14.99 10.53
C MET A 372 0.83 14.71 10.14
N GLY A 373 1.37 15.41 9.12
CA GLY A 373 2.77 15.31 8.70
C GLY A 373 3.04 14.14 7.77
N LEU A 374 2.04 13.57 7.11
CA LEU A 374 2.22 12.52 6.12
C LEU A 374 3.16 12.94 4.99
N LYS A 375 3.91 12.00 4.42
CA LYS A 375 4.72 12.20 3.22
C LYS A 375 3.86 11.99 1.97
N THR A 376 3.16 10.87 1.86
CA THR A 376 2.10 10.62 0.88
C THR A 376 0.75 10.90 1.54
N GLY A 377 0.00 11.84 1.01
CA GLY A 377 -1.34 12.16 1.49
C GLY A 377 -2.41 11.28 0.85
N MET A 378 -2.18 10.85 -0.39
CA MET A 378 -3.10 9.97 -1.12
C MET A 378 -2.40 9.35 -2.33
N TYR A 379 -2.48 8.04 -2.47
CA TYR A 379 -2.19 7.28 -3.69
C TYR A 379 -3.42 7.36 -4.61
N TYR A 380 -4.38 6.47 -4.52
CA TYR A 380 -5.65 6.61 -5.23
C TYR A 380 -6.75 7.16 -4.32
N LEU A 381 -7.59 8.03 -4.88
CA LEU A 381 -8.93 8.22 -4.35
C LEU A 381 -9.85 7.14 -4.93
N ARG A 382 -10.36 6.27 -4.07
CA ARG A 382 -11.34 5.25 -4.44
C ARG A 382 -12.74 5.74 -4.10
N THR A 383 -13.64 5.69 -5.08
CA THR A 383 -15.05 6.08 -4.92
C THR A 383 -15.93 4.88 -5.26
N MET A 384 -17.09 4.77 -4.62
CA MET A 384 -18.08 3.79 -5.05
C MET A 384 -18.81 4.33 -6.28
N ALA A 385 -19.12 3.44 -7.24
CA ALA A 385 -19.97 3.79 -8.35
C ALA A 385 -21.37 4.22 -7.85
N ALA A 386 -21.94 5.26 -8.47
CA ALA A 386 -23.28 5.77 -8.09
C ALA A 386 -24.39 4.74 -8.33
N SER A 387 -24.21 3.80 -9.26
CA SER A 387 -25.09 2.66 -9.49
C SER A 387 -24.38 1.37 -9.09
N ALA A 388 -24.95 0.62 -8.16
CA ALA A 388 -24.50 -0.75 -7.93
C ALA A 388 -24.65 -1.55 -9.25
N PRO A 389 -23.66 -2.42 -9.59
CA PRO A 389 -23.85 -3.34 -10.71
C PRO A 389 -25.16 -4.10 -10.48
N ILE A 390 -25.98 -4.22 -11.52
CA ILE A 390 -27.24 -4.96 -11.41
C ILE A 390 -26.89 -6.39 -11.03
N GLN A 391 -27.27 -6.76 -9.81
CA GLN A 391 -26.97 -8.10 -9.24
C GLN A 391 -28.04 -9.05 -9.77
N PHE A 392 -27.85 -9.56 -10.99
CA PHE A 392 -28.79 -10.49 -11.65
C PHE A 392 -28.97 -11.84 -10.94
N THR A 393 -28.16 -12.15 -9.94
CA THR A 393 -28.10 -13.45 -9.26
C THR A 393 -28.79 -13.51 -7.92
N VAL A 394 -29.34 -12.40 -7.42
CA VAL A 394 -29.97 -12.36 -6.09
C VAL A 394 -31.42 -11.95 -6.20
N ASP A 395 -32.35 -12.86 -5.89
CA ASP A 395 -33.77 -12.59 -5.79
C ASP A 395 -34.05 -11.80 -4.49
N GLN A 396 -34.17 -10.49 -4.63
CA GLN A 396 -34.43 -9.58 -3.50
C GLN A 396 -35.79 -9.79 -2.83
N GLU A 397 -36.78 -10.36 -3.55
CA GLU A 397 -38.07 -10.67 -2.97
C GLU A 397 -38.01 -11.89 -2.05
N GLN A 398 -37.25 -12.92 -2.41
CA GLN A 398 -37.00 -14.06 -1.53
C GLN A 398 -36.28 -13.67 -0.23
N LEU A 399 -35.30 -12.75 -0.32
CA LEU A 399 -34.60 -12.25 0.86
C LEU A 399 -35.53 -11.52 1.84
N LYS A 400 -36.51 -10.76 1.35
CA LYS A 400 -37.48 -10.03 2.18
C LYS A 400 -38.52 -10.95 2.86
N VAL A 401 -38.93 -12.02 2.18
CA VAL A 401 -39.89 -13.01 2.72
C VAL A 401 -39.25 -13.79 3.86
N GLU A 402 -38.00 -14.15 3.77
CA GLU A 402 -37.29 -14.88 4.84
C GLU A 402 -36.98 -14.00 6.06
N ASP A 403 -36.72 -12.70 5.89
CA ASP A 403 -36.58 -11.75 7.01
C ASP A 403 -37.82 -11.70 7.88
N THR A 404 -39.00 -11.75 7.26
CA THR A 404 -40.28 -11.81 7.98
C THR A 404 -40.52 -13.12 8.70
N ASN A 405 -40.02 -14.24 8.17
CA ASN A 405 -40.16 -15.58 8.77
C ASN A 405 -39.16 -15.79 9.92
N VAL A 406 -37.90 -15.32 9.81
CA VAL A 406 -36.90 -15.39 10.88
C VAL A 406 -37.28 -14.50 12.07
N ALA A 407 -37.85 -13.32 11.82
CA ALA A 407 -38.36 -12.44 12.88
C ALA A 407 -39.54 -13.07 13.64
N ARG A 408 -40.33 -13.95 12.99
CA ARG A 408 -41.43 -14.69 13.61
C ARG A 408 -40.99 -15.95 14.38
N ALA A 409 -39.87 -16.56 13.99
CA ALA A 409 -39.39 -17.84 14.54
C ALA A 409 -38.54 -17.72 15.82
N ASN A 410 -38.00 -16.55 16.18
CA ASN A 410 -37.10 -16.40 17.33
C ASN A 410 -37.43 -15.19 18.23
N PRO A 411 -38.40 -15.30 19.15
CA PRO A 411 -38.69 -14.23 20.10
C PRO A 411 -37.76 -14.12 21.30
N SER A 412 -36.76 -14.99 21.46
CA SER A 412 -35.90 -14.93 22.66
C SER A 412 -34.49 -15.54 22.43
N PHE A 413 -33.56 -14.73 22.04
CA PHE A 413 -32.14 -15.03 22.24
C PHE A 413 -31.78 -14.70 23.70
N LYS A 414 -31.80 -15.69 24.58
CA LYS A 414 -31.28 -15.56 25.95
C LYS A 414 -29.76 -15.32 25.87
N LYS A 415 -29.34 -14.19 26.43
CA LYS A 415 -27.96 -13.85 26.72
C LYS A 415 -27.18 -15.03 27.33
N ARG A 416 -26.31 -15.67 26.58
CA ARG A 416 -25.29 -16.57 27.15
C ARG A 416 -24.10 -15.71 27.55
N THR A 417 -24.12 -15.27 28.81
CA THR A 417 -22.89 -14.87 29.49
C THR A 417 -22.19 -16.15 29.93
N GLY A 418 -21.19 -16.58 29.18
CA GLY A 418 -20.35 -17.70 29.55
C GLY A 418 -18.96 -17.42 28.98
N THR A 419 -18.01 -17.30 29.87
CA THR A 419 -16.57 -17.24 29.59
C THR A 419 -16.19 -18.40 28.66
N PRO A 420 -15.46 -18.18 27.56
CA PRO A 420 -14.99 -19.28 26.71
C PRO A 420 -13.84 -19.99 27.39
N SER A 421 -14.13 -21.14 28.00
CA SER A 421 -13.12 -22.13 28.31
C SER A 421 -13.22 -23.23 27.27
N GLY A 422 -12.15 -23.46 26.50
CA GLY A 422 -12.06 -24.60 25.61
C GLY A 422 -11.25 -24.27 24.37
N SER A 423 -9.95 -24.51 24.44
CA SER A 423 -9.04 -24.54 23.32
C SER A 423 -9.46 -25.62 22.33
N ALA A 424 -9.95 -25.24 21.17
CA ALA A 424 -9.96 -26.15 20.02
C ALA A 424 -8.69 -25.89 19.22
N ALA A 425 -7.76 -26.83 19.29
CA ALA A 425 -6.55 -26.84 18.52
C ALA A 425 -6.88 -26.76 17.03
N TYR A 426 -6.25 -25.82 16.36
CA TYR A 426 -6.22 -25.71 14.91
C TYR A 426 -5.49 -26.95 14.36
N SER A 427 -6.23 -27.97 13.98
CA SER A 427 -5.67 -29.07 13.19
C SER A 427 -5.44 -28.56 11.79
N ALA A 428 -4.16 -28.38 11.47
CA ALA A 428 -3.73 -28.15 10.10
C ALA A 428 -4.31 -29.28 9.24
N VAL A 429 -5.02 -28.92 8.18
CA VAL A 429 -5.43 -29.85 7.13
C VAL A 429 -4.16 -30.49 6.59
N PRO A 430 -4.00 -31.83 6.60
CA PRO A 430 -2.84 -32.45 6.04
C PRO A 430 -2.81 -32.19 4.54
N ARG A 431 -1.81 -31.51 4.06
CA ARG A 431 -1.45 -31.52 2.65
C ARG A 431 -0.98 -32.93 2.33
N THR A 432 -1.80 -33.73 1.72
CA THR A 432 -1.34 -34.93 1.00
C THR A 432 -0.55 -34.43 -0.20
N ALA A 433 0.76 -34.33 -0.03
CA ALA A 433 1.69 -34.19 -1.12
C ALA A 433 1.83 -35.57 -1.78
N SER A 434 1.12 -35.79 -2.87
CA SER A 434 1.52 -36.76 -3.88
C SER A 434 2.28 -36.01 -4.95
N SER A 435 3.59 -36.00 -4.85
CA SER A 435 4.49 -35.62 -5.93
C SER A 435 4.46 -36.76 -6.96
N PRO A 436 4.23 -36.49 -8.25
CA PRO A 436 4.60 -37.46 -9.29
C PRO A 436 6.12 -37.41 -9.48
N GLU A 437 6.73 -38.58 -9.54
CA GLU A 437 8.13 -38.74 -9.92
C GLU A 437 8.39 -38.17 -11.31
N PRO A 438 9.60 -37.66 -11.59
CA PRO A 438 9.96 -37.08 -12.87
C PRO A 438 10.15 -38.20 -13.92
N SER A 439 9.32 -38.19 -14.94
CA SER A 439 9.50 -38.93 -16.18
C SER A 439 10.69 -38.38 -16.97
N GLU A 440 11.52 -39.27 -17.48
CA GLU A 440 12.74 -38.98 -18.25
C GLU A 440 12.50 -38.03 -19.41
N ALA A 441 13.45 -37.10 -19.58
CA ALA A 441 13.50 -36.11 -20.63
C ALA A 441 13.85 -36.74 -21.98
N ALA A 442 13.03 -36.48 -23.00
CA ALA A 442 13.40 -36.68 -24.40
C ALA A 442 14.21 -35.46 -24.89
N PRO A 443 15.17 -35.64 -25.81
CA PRO A 443 16.14 -34.62 -26.15
C PRO A 443 15.57 -33.45 -26.99
N ALA A 444 16.03 -32.24 -26.69
CA ALA A 444 15.70 -31.03 -27.39
C ALA A 444 16.19 -31.03 -28.84
N ALA A 445 15.30 -30.73 -29.77
CA ALA A 445 15.64 -30.45 -31.16
C ALA A 445 16.16 -29.00 -31.26
N THR A 446 17.35 -28.85 -31.76
CA THR A 446 18.00 -27.60 -32.15
C THR A 446 17.31 -27.01 -33.38
N ALA A 447 16.73 -25.83 -33.24
CA ALA A 447 16.28 -25.02 -34.38
C ALA A 447 17.37 -24.03 -34.76
N GLU A 448 17.83 -24.12 -35.99
CA GLU A 448 18.74 -23.17 -36.66
C GLU A 448 18.00 -21.86 -36.98
N PRO A 449 18.71 -20.72 -37.03
CA PRO A 449 18.08 -19.43 -37.38
C PRO A 449 18.04 -19.24 -38.89
N THR A 450 16.84 -18.87 -39.38
CA THR A 450 16.61 -18.48 -40.77
C THR A 450 17.08 -17.02 -41.03
N PRO A 451 17.69 -16.69 -42.18
CA PRO A 451 18.23 -15.38 -42.43
C PRO A 451 17.16 -14.34 -42.86
N ALA A 452 17.41 -13.09 -42.49
CA ALA A 452 16.65 -11.93 -42.85
C ALA A 452 16.64 -11.68 -44.37
N ALA A 453 15.46 -11.41 -44.93
CA ALA A 453 15.30 -10.93 -46.30
C ALA A 453 15.30 -9.40 -46.30
N GLU A 454 16.23 -8.79 -46.98
CA GLU A 454 16.20 -7.39 -47.39
C GLU A 454 15.16 -7.20 -48.51
N THR A 455 14.25 -6.27 -48.35
CA THR A 455 13.56 -5.65 -49.50
C THR A 455 13.48 -4.15 -49.26
N GLY A 456 14.26 -3.43 -50.04
CA GLY A 456 14.12 -2.00 -50.18
C GLY A 456 12.92 -1.67 -51.04
N ALA A 457 12.24 -0.58 -50.74
CA ALA A 457 11.47 0.22 -51.71
C ALA A 457 11.20 1.63 -51.19
N ASN A 458 11.60 2.58 -51.98
CA ASN A 458 11.31 4.01 -51.91
C ASN A 458 9.80 4.27 -51.81
N GLY A 459 9.40 5.19 -50.94
CA GLY A 459 8.05 5.75 -50.89
C GLY A 459 8.09 7.15 -50.31
N GLU A 460 7.78 8.14 -51.13
CA GLU A 460 7.70 9.56 -50.81
C GLU A 460 6.82 9.85 -49.60
N ALA A 461 7.30 10.78 -48.76
CA ALA A 461 6.53 11.34 -47.66
C ALA A 461 5.41 12.26 -48.18
N PRO A 462 4.18 12.13 -47.67
CA PRO A 462 3.15 13.12 -47.96
C PRO A 462 3.40 14.40 -47.15
N LYS A 463 3.26 15.54 -47.86
CA LYS A 463 3.29 16.90 -47.28
C LYS A 463 2.23 17.04 -46.22
N ALA A 464 2.64 17.50 -45.04
CA ALA A 464 1.73 17.90 -43.96
C ALA A 464 0.96 19.18 -44.43
N GLU A 465 -0.35 19.09 -44.48
CA GLU A 465 -1.23 20.27 -44.45
C GLU A 465 -1.25 20.84 -43.03
N ALA A 466 -1.17 22.16 -42.94
CA ALA A 466 -1.23 22.88 -41.68
C ALA A 466 -2.65 22.74 -41.05
N PRO A 467 -2.79 22.44 -39.76
CA PRO A 467 -4.10 22.39 -39.13
C PRO A 467 -4.67 23.79 -38.96
N ALA A 468 -5.99 23.93 -39.17
CA ALA A 468 -6.77 25.14 -38.93
C ALA A 468 -6.66 25.59 -37.47
N GLU A 469 -6.54 26.89 -37.30
CA GLU A 469 -6.53 27.54 -35.98
C GLU A 469 -7.85 27.27 -35.24
N GLY A 470 -7.79 26.59 -34.04
CA GLY A 470 -8.98 26.49 -33.22
C GLY A 470 -9.02 25.48 -32.09
N GLU A 471 -8.04 24.58 -31.93
CA GLU A 471 -8.04 23.68 -30.78
C GLU A 471 -6.81 23.89 -29.88
N SER A 472 -7.03 24.12 -28.58
CA SER A 472 -5.94 24.35 -27.64
C SER A 472 -5.17 23.04 -27.35
N GLU A 473 -3.84 23.08 -27.33
CA GLU A 473 -2.97 21.93 -27.00
C GLU A 473 -3.35 21.21 -25.69
N GLY A 474 -4.11 21.87 -24.81
CA GLY A 474 -4.62 21.30 -23.56
C GLY A 474 -5.69 20.23 -23.76
N ASP A 475 -6.55 20.36 -24.78
CA ASP A 475 -7.66 19.45 -25.01
C ASP A 475 -7.19 18.14 -25.67
N ILE A 476 -6.17 18.21 -26.54
CA ILE A 476 -5.61 17.03 -27.21
C ILE A 476 -4.86 16.13 -26.21
N PHE A 477 -4.17 16.74 -25.26
CA PHE A 477 -3.47 15.99 -24.21
C PHE A 477 -4.45 15.32 -23.24
N SER A 478 -5.51 16.02 -22.85
CA SER A 478 -6.58 15.50 -22.00
C SER A 478 -7.34 14.35 -22.66
N GLN A 479 -7.66 14.43 -23.95
CA GLN A 479 -8.34 13.34 -24.67
C GLN A 479 -7.46 12.09 -24.82
N LYS A 480 -6.17 12.23 -25.12
CA LYS A 480 -5.24 11.08 -25.22
C LYS A 480 -5.01 10.40 -23.86
N VAL A 481 -4.94 11.15 -22.77
CA VAL A 481 -4.80 10.59 -21.42
C VAL A 481 -6.09 9.90 -20.98
N LEU A 482 -7.27 10.46 -21.31
CA LEU A 482 -8.57 9.84 -21.07
C LEU A 482 -8.73 8.53 -21.86
N GLN A 483 -8.33 8.53 -23.13
CA GLN A 483 -8.45 7.36 -24.00
C GLN A 483 -7.54 6.22 -23.52
N CYS A 484 -6.32 6.51 -23.09
CA CYS A 484 -5.40 5.54 -22.50
C CYS A 484 -5.93 4.96 -21.17
N SER A 485 -6.58 5.78 -20.32
CA SER A 485 -7.18 5.33 -19.05
C SER A 485 -8.46 4.50 -19.24
N ILE A 486 -9.22 4.74 -20.30
CA ILE A 486 -10.48 4.05 -20.58
C ILE A 486 -10.24 2.71 -21.27
N GLU A 487 -9.29 2.65 -22.20
CA GLU A 487 -9.01 1.45 -23.00
C GLU A 487 -8.13 0.43 -22.28
N ASN A 488 -7.33 0.82 -21.27
CA ASN A 488 -6.34 -0.05 -20.60
C ASN A 488 -6.57 -0.25 -19.10
N LYS A 489 -7.79 -0.20 -18.60
CA LYS A 489 -8.11 -0.49 -17.20
C LYS A 489 -7.68 -1.89 -16.72
N GLU A 490 -7.55 -2.84 -17.64
CA GLU A 490 -7.22 -4.24 -17.33
C GLU A 490 -5.80 -4.67 -17.72
N ALA A 491 -5.05 -3.85 -18.45
CA ALA A 491 -3.75 -4.21 -19.00
C ALA A 491 -2.56 -3.42 -18.44
N CYS A 492 -2.72 -2.69 -17.34
CA CYS A 492 -1.62 -1.98 -16.72
C CYS A 492 -0.70 -2.96 -15.96
N LEU A 493 0.15 -3.65 -16.69
CA LEU A 493 1.23 -4.51 -16.16
C LEU A 493 2.22 -3.76 -15.25
N MET A 494 2.20 -2.43 -15.26
CA MET A 494 3.08 -1.58 -14.44
C MET A 494 2.64 -1.45 -12.97
N CYS A 495 1.41 -1.83 -12.62
CA CYS A 495 0.91 -1.87 -11.24
C CYS A 495 1.01 -3.25 -10.59
N GLN A 496 1.69 -4.21 -11.20
CA GLN A 496 1.83 -5.60 -10.73
C GLN A 496 3.16 -5.84 -10.00
N GLY A 497 3.77 -4.83 -9.44
CA GLY A 497 4.97 -4.95 -8.62
C GLY A 497 4.67 -5.13 -7.14
#